data_f913141dd1a56f8cbfb08b196016fcad
#
_entry.id   f913141dd1a56f8cbfb08b196016fcad
#
_cell.length_a   1.000
_cell.length_b   1.000
_cell.length_c   1.000
_cell.angle_alpha   90.00
_cell.angle_beta   90.00
_cell.angle_gamma   90.00
#
_symmetry.space_group_name_H-M   'P 1'
#
loop_
_entity.id
_entity.type
_entity.pdbx_description
1 polymer ?
#
loop_
_entity_poly.entity_id
_entity_poly.type
_entity_poly.pdbx_seq_one_letter_code
_entity_poly.pdbx_strand_id
1 'polypeptide(L)'
;MYCAPEQFMMLRDADKRSDVYSLGRIINFIMTGNPSDSHHAFRNVTEKATSSDAVYRYADATQLSAFFEKALQYQKDVNTKKHAEEKMRAGVYDEEVENYLSMLSDMEISKNIYEETNGFDRALLAYMHVSEDNAQHIIQSIDKSYRDVCGRVFQAYDPFAQFSATVIGATFSYLVKEIAANILRFIAWDVNRYCAQRMVDGLISSGIEPILE
;
A
#
# COMPACT_ATOMS: atom_id res chain seq x y z
N MET A 1 -9.52 -22.28 -5.31
CA MET A 1 -10.27 -21.14 -4.78
C MET A 1 -9.72 -20.64 -3.43
N TYR A 2 -9.33 -21.55 -2.50
CA TYR A 2 -8.71 -21.18 -1.20
C TYR A 2 -7.19 -21.40 -1.16
N CYS A 3 -6.65 -22.19 -2.07
CA CYS A 3 -5.21 -22.47 -2.16
C CYS A 3 -4.43 -21.22 -2.61
N ALA A 4 -3.27 -21.02 -2.02
CA ALA A 4 -2.35 -19.97 -2.43
C ALA A 4 -1.72 -20.26 -3.81
N PRO A 5 -1.35 -19.23 -4.60
CA PRO A 5 -0.82 -19.42 -5.95
C PRO A 5 0.41 -20.35 -6.02
N GLU A 6 1.34 -20.24 -5.07
CA GLU A 6 2.53 -21.07 -4.99
C GLU A 6 2.23 -22.58 -4.81
N GLN A 7 1.11 -22.91 -4.14
CA GLN A 7 0.71 -24.30 -3.95
C GLN A 7 0.30 -25.02 -5.25
N PHE A 8 -0.12 -24.26 -6.28
CA PHE A 8 -0.39 -24.80 -7.59
C PHE A 8 0.89 -25.12 -8.37
N MET A 9 1.98 -24.41 -8.06
CA MET A 9 3.27 -24.61 -8.74
C MET A 9 4.05 -25.76 -8.09
N MET A 10 4.23 -25.71 -6.77
CA MET A 10 4.91 -26.75 -6.01
C MET A 10 4.35 -26.81 -4.58
N LEU A 11 3.64 -27.87 -4.25
CA LEU A 11 3.05 -28.05 -2.90
C LEU A 11 4.10 -28.05 -1.77
N ARG A 12 5.34 -28.41 -2.06
CA ARG A 12 6.45 -28.38 -1.09
C ARG A 12 6.89 -26.97 -0.68
N ASP A 13 6.53 -25.95 -1.47
CA ASP A 13 6.87 -24.56 -1.18
C ASP A 13 5.81 -23.88 -0.30
N ALA A 14 4.77 -24.65 0.12
CA ALA A 14 3.77 -24.17 1.05
C ALA A 14 4.39 -23.96 2.44
N ASP A 15 4.14 -22.77 2.99
CA ASP A 15 4.57 -22.36 4.33
C ASP A 15 3.41 -21.73 5.11
N LYS A 16 3.71 -21.13 6.24
CA LYS A 16 2.72 -20.41 7.06
C LYS A 16 2.00 -19.28 6.30
N ARG A 17 2.64 -18.70 5.30
CA ARG A 17 2.05 -17.64 4.45
C ARG A 17 1.02 -18.18 3.46
N SER A 18 1.12 -19.45 3.09
CA SER A 18 0.08 -20.14 2.31
C SER A 18 -1.20 -20.34 3.14
N ASP A 19 -1.06 -20.61 4.44
CA ASP A 19 -2.21 -20.68 5.37
C ASP A 19 -2.85 -19.29 5.54
N VAL A 20 -2.03 -18.24 5.64
CA VAL A 20 -2.51 -16.85 5.69
C VAL A 20 -3.36 -16.51 4.46
N TYR A 21 -2.94 -16.92 3.27
CA TYR A 21 -3.73 -16.74 2.06
C TYR A 21 -5.09 -17.43 2.16
N SER A 22 -5.10 -18.69 2.59
CA SER A 22 -6.32 -19.48 2.76
C SER A 22 -7.27 -18.84 3.77
N LEU A 23 -6.75 -18.35 4.89
CA LEU A 23 -7.52 -17.62 5.91
C LEU A 23 -8.12 -16.32 5.35
N GLY A 24 -7.34 -15.54 4.59
CA GLY A 24 -7.85 -14.34 3.90
C GLY A 24 -9.03 -14.66 2.96
N ARG A 25 -8.95 -15.76 2.21
CA ARG A 25 -10.04 -16.24 1.35
C ARG A 25 -11.27 -16.68 2.16
N ILE A 26 -11.08 -17.28 3.33
CA ILE A 26 -12.16 -17.66 4.24
C ILE A 26 -12.86 -16.42 4.80
N ILE A 27 -12.10 -15.40 5.22
CA ILE A 27 -12.67 -14.15 5.71
C ILE A 27 -13.51 -13.50 4.60
N ASN A 28 -12.99 -13.39 3.37
CA ASN A 28 -13.76 -12.87 2.24
C ASN A 28 -15.07 -13.65 2.05
N PHE A 29 -15.02 -14.98 2.08
CA PHE A 29 -16.22 -15.81 1.94
C PHE A 29 -17.26 -15.57 3.06
N ILE A 30 -16.81 -15.48 4.31
CA ILE A 30 -17.69 -15.19 5.44
C ILE A 30 -18.39 -13.83 5.27
N MET A 31 -17.65 -12.83 4.77
CA MET A 31 -18.16 -11.47 4.65
C MET A 31 -19.04 -11.22 3.42
N THR A 32 -18.79 -11.93 2.31
CA THR A 32 -19.40 -11.62 1.00
C THR A 32 -20.10 -12.83 0.34
N GLY A 33 -19.88 -14.05 0.86
CA GLY A 33 -20.31 -15.29 0.18
C GLY A 33 -19.40 -15.69 -0.97
N ASN A 34 -18.35 -14.90 -1.30
CA ASN A 34 -17.42 -15.18 -2.37
C ASN A 34 -15.96 -15.04 -1.89
N PRO A 35 -15.14 -16.11 -1.90
CA PRO A 35 -13.76 -16.05 -1.41
C PRO A 35 -12.84 -15.14 -2.22
N SER A 36 -13.24 -14.72 -3.42
CA SER A 36 -12.47 -13.81 -4.27
C SER A 36 -12.90 -12.35 -4.16
N ASP A 37 -13.97 -12.07 -3.43
CA ASP A 37 -14.50 -10.72 -3.25
C ASP A 37 -14.01 -10.14 -1.93
N SER A 38 -13.20 -9.07 -2.00
CA SER A 38 -12.69 -8.33 -0.84
C SER A 38 -13.48 -7.04 -0.53
N HIS A 39 -14.64 -6.81 -1.16
CA HIS A 39 -15.45 -5.60 -0.94
C HIS A 39 -16.24 -5.67 0.37
N HIS A 40 -15.56 -5.53 1.49
CA HIS A 40 -16.14 -5.54 2.84
C HIS A 40 -15.29 -4.74 3.84
N ALA A 41 -15.77 -4.62 5.08
CA ALA A 41 -15.15 -3.78 6.11
C ALA A 41 -13.69 -4.14 6.47
N PHE A 42 -13.25 -5.37 6.20
CA PHE A 42 -11.88 -5.87 6.50
C PHE A 42 -11.05 -6.04 5.22
N ARG A 43 -11.39 -5.32 4.17
CA ARG A 43 -10.75 -5.39 2.86
C ARG A 43 -9.23 -5.23 2.96
N ASN A 44 -8.75 -4.23 3.70
CA ASN A 44 -7.34 -3.95 3.91
C ASN A 44 -6.56 -5.17 4.45
N VAL A 45 -7.15 -5.90 5.42
CA VAL A 45 -6.53 -7.10 6.00
C VAL A 45 -6.52 -8.25 5.00
N THR A 46 -7.63 -8.46 4.29
CA THR A 46 -7.76 -9.59 3.37
C THR A 46 -6.98 -9.39 2.07
N GLU A 47 -6.86 -8.17 1.56
CA GLU A 47 -6.01 -7.86 0.40
C GLU A 47 -4.54 -8.18 0.66
N LYS A 48 -4.01 -7.78 1.83
CA LYS A 48 -2.66 -8.16 2.23
C LYS A 48 -2.53 -9.68 2.41
N ALA A 49 -3.46 -10.32 3.11
CA ALA A 49 -3.44 -11.77 3.33
C ALA A 49 -3.48 -12.57 2.01
N THR A 50 -4.23 -12.09 1.02
CA THR A 50 -4.43 -12.76 -0.28
C THR A 50 -3.54 -12.24 -1.40
N SER A 51 -2.44 -11.55 -1.07
CA SER A 51 -1.45 -11.13 -2.05
C SER A 51 -0.96 -12.32 -2.87
N SER A 52 -0.77 -12.14 -4.18
CA SER A 52 -0.27 -13.19 -5.08
C SER A 52 1.14 -13.65 -4.70
N ASP A 53 2.00 -12.73 -4.28
CA ASP A 53 3.33 -13.04 -3.78
C ASP A 53 3.28 -13.26 -2.25
N ALA A 54 3.80 -14.41 -1.79
CA ALA A 54 3.80 -14.80 -0.39
C ALA A 54 4.63 -13.85 0.49
N VAL A 55 5.67 -13.21 -0.06
CA VAL A 55 6.55 -12.28 0.68
C VAL A 55 5.76 -11.09 1.23
N TYR A 56 4.71 -10.68 0.56
CA TYR A 56 3.90 -9.52 0.94
C TYR A 56 2.73 -9.83 1.87
N ARG A 57 2.51 -11.12 2.18
CA ARG A 57 1.49 -11.52 3.15
C ARG A 57 1.96 -11.31 4.58
N TYR A 58 1.05 -11.47 5.52
CA TYR A 58 1.42 -11.63 6.93
C TYR A 58 2.33 -12.85 7.09
N ALA A 59 3.27 -12.78 8.03
CA ALA A 59 4.25 -13.84 8.25
C ALA A 59 3.61 -15.17 8.71
N ASP A 60 2.51 -15.08 9.45
CA ASP A 60 1.75 -16.21 9.96
C ASP A 60 0.32 -15.82 10.37
N ALA A 61 -0.46 -16.81 10.81
CA ALA A 61 -1.84 -16.60 11.28
C ALA A 61 -1.91 -15.71 12.54
N THR A 62 -0.88 -15.70 13.39
CA THR A 62 -0.85 -14.86 14.59
C THR A 62 -0.77 -13.39 14.20
N GLN A 63 0.09 -13.05 13.24
CA GLN A 63 0.18 -11.69 12.72
C GLN A 63 -1.12 -11.28 12.03
N LEU A 64 -1.70 -12.14 11.20
CA LEU A 64 -3.00 -11.89 10.59
C LEU A 64 -4.09 -11.61 11.64
N SER A 65 -4.18 -12.43 12.70
CA SER A 65 -5.15 -12.26 13.78
C SER A 65 -5.00 -10.92 14.48
N ALA A 66 -3.76 -10.52 14.80
CA ALA A 66 -3.49 -9.24 15.46
C ALA A 66 -3.96 -8.04 14.61
N PHE A 67 -3.72 -8.08 13.30
CA PHE A 67 -4.22 -7.03 12.38
C PHE A 67 -5.74 -7.06 12.22
N PHE A 68 -6.33 -8.25 12.19
CA PHE A 68 -7.78 -8.40 12.11
C PHE A 68 -8.48 -7.86 13.38
N GLU A 69 -7.93 -8.11 14.56
CA GLU A 69 -8.41 -7.55 15.82
C GLU A 69 -8.33 -6.03 15.85
N LYS A 70 -7.21 -5.46 15.37
CA LYS A 70 -7.08 -3.99 15.22
C LYS A 70 -8.14 -3.43 14.28
N ALA A 71 -8.40 -4.09 13.16
CA ALA A 71 -9.44 -3.68 12.21
C ALA A 71 -10.84 -3.75 12.81
N LEU A 72 -11.13 -4.77 13.62
CA LEU A 72 -12.38 -4.86 14.39
C LEU A 72 -12.54 -3.72 15.39
N GLN A 73 -11.47 -3.39 16.11
CA GLN A 73 -11.47 -2.28 17.06
C GLN A 73 -11.70 -0.94 16.34
N TYR A 74 -11.03 -0.75 15.21
CA TYR A 74 -11.18 0.46 14.38
C TYR A 74 -12.61 0.63 13.86
N GLN A 75 -13.27 -0.46 13.42
CA GLN A 75 -14.66 -0.41 12.97
C GLN A 75 -15.64 0.02 14.10
N LYS A 76 -15.26 -0.23 15.35
CA LYS A 76 -16.06 0.15 16.52
C LYS A 76 -15.85 1.61 16.92
N ASP A 77 -14.76 2.23 16.51
CA ASP A 77 -14.37 3.55 17.00
C ASP A 77 -14.20 4.57 15.86
N VAL A 78 -15.33 5.17 15.46
CA VAL A 78 -15.38 6.24 14.45
C VAL A 78 -14.55 7.47 14.89
N ASN A 79 -14.33 7.66 16.18
CA ASN A 79 -13.53 8.77 16.69
C ASN A 79 -12.04 8.58 16.44
N THR A 80 -11.55 7.33 16.40
CA THR A 80 -10.12 7.02 16.18
C THR A 80 -9.64 7.54 14.82
N LYS A 81 -10.45 7.38 13.77
CA LYS A 81 -10.13 7.92 12.44
C LYS A 81 -9.94 9.43 12.49
N LYS A 82 -10.90 10.14 13.09
CA LYS A 82 -10.87 11.61 13.18
C LYS A 82 -9.64 12.10 13.97
N HIS A 83 -9.31 11.46 15.07
CA HIS A 83 -8.13 11.77 15.88
C HIS A 83 -6.83 11.53 15.09
N ALA A 84 -6.71 10.40 14.39
CA ALA A 84 -5.53 10.12 13.56
C ALA A 84 -5.36 11.19 12.46
N GLU A 85 -6.45 11.59 11.78
CA GLU A 85 -6.43 12.64 10.77
C GLU A 85 -6.02 14.02 11.36
N GLU A 86 -6.51 14.36 12.55
CA GLU A 86 -6.13 15.59 13.24
C GLU A 86 -4.63 15.59 13.63
N LYS A 87 -4.11 14.46 14.10
CA LYS A 87 -2.68 14.28 14.41
C LYS A 87 -1.80 14.38 13.16
N MET A 88 -2.17 13.70 12.06
CA MET A 88 -1.44 13.80 10.79
C MET A 88 -1.38 15.23 10.29
N ARG A 89 -2.50 15.97 10.38
CA ARG A 89 -2.57 17.39 10.03
C ARG A 89 -1.65 18.24 10.90
N ALA A 90 -1.54 17.92 12.20
CA ALA A 90 -0.63 18.56 13.14
C ALA A 90 0.84 18.14 12.96
N GLY A 91 1.12 17.18 12.07
CA GLY A 91 2.47 16.64 11.84
C GLY A 91 2.94 15.68 12.94
N VAL A 92 2.03 15.14 13.73
CA VAL A 92 2.31 14.15 14.78
C VAL A 92 2.19 12.76 14.18
N TYR A 93 3.19 11.92 14.42
CA TYR A 93 3.20 10.50 14.09
C TYR A 93 3.40 9.71 15.38
N ASP A 94 2.43 8.91 15.76
CA ASP A 94 2.43 8.06 16.93
C ASP A 94 1.72 6.72 16.66
N GLU A 95 1.61 5.87 17.67
CA GLU A 95 0.98 4.55 17.57
C GLU A 95 -0.47 4.60 17.04
N GLU A 96 -1.21 5.65 17.35
CA GLU A 96 -2.59 5.81 16.86
C GLU A 96 -2.63 6.10 15.36
N VAL A 97 -1.73 6.96 14.86
CA VAL A 97 -1.57 7.23 13.43
C VAL A 97 -1.05 5.98 12.71
N GLU A 98 -0.08 5.27 13.28
CA GLU A 98 0.44 4.02 12.73
C GLU A 98 -0.65 2.95 12.60
N ASN A 99 -1.46 2.79 13.65
CA ASN A 99 -2.60 1.88 13.63
C ASN A 99 -3.63 2.28 12.56
N TYR A 100 -3.93 3.56 12.43
CA TYR A 100 -4.82 4.06 11.38
C TYR A 100 -4.29 3.73 9.99
N LEU A 101 -3.03 4.06 9.68
CA LEU A 101 -2.43 3.80 8.36
C LEU A 101 -2.38 2.31 8.04
N SER A 102 -2.10 1.46 9.03
CA SER A 102 -2.07 -0.01 8.85
C SER A 102 -3.43 -0.61 8.48
N MET A 103 -4.52 0.12 8.66
CA MET A 103 -5.89 -0.34 8.41
C MET A 103 -6.48 0.15 7.10
N LEU A 104 -5.80 1.07 6.42
CA LEU A 104 -6.26 1.57 5.13
C LEU A 104 -6.18 0.49 4.04
N SER A 105 -7.21 0.40 3.23
CA SER A 105 -7.18 -0.40 2.01
C SER A 105 -6.34 0.27 0.92
N ASP A 106 -5.92 -0.51 -0.10
CA ASP A 106 -5.19 0.01 -1.26
C ASP A 106 -5.87 1.25 -1.86
N MET A 107 -7.18 1.18 -2.02
CA MET A 107 -7.98 2.27 -2.58
C MET A 107 -8.04 3.51 -1.68
N GLU A 108 -8.12 3.33 -0.35
CA GLU A 108 -8.13 4.44 0.61
C GLU A 108 -6.77 5.14 0.67
N ILE A 109 -5.67 4.39 0.60
CA ILE A 109 -4.32 4.96 0.51
C ILE A 109 -4.22 5.86 -0.72
N SER A 110 -4.57 5.35 -1.89
CA SER A 110 -4.51 6.13 -3.13
C SER A 110 -5.48 7.30 -3.14
N LYS A 111 -6.68 7.18 -2.57
CA LYS A 111 -7.61 8.31 -2.45
C LYS A 111 -7.06 9.44 -1.57
N ASN A 112 -6.44 9.11 -0.43
CA ASN A 112 -5.85 10.13 0.44
C ASN A 112 -4.68 10.87 -0.24
N ILE A 113 -3.87 10.18 -1.05
CA ILE A 113 -2.82 10.82 -1.87
C ILE A 113 -3.46 11.71 -2.94
N TYR A 114 -4.45 11.20 -3.67
CA TYR A 114 -5.17 11.94 -4.70
C TYR A 114 -5.84 13.21 -4.17
N GLU A 115 -6.49 13.13 -3.01
CA GLU A 115 -7.17 14.24 -2.35
C GLU A 115 -6.19 15.19 -1.64
N GLU A 116 -4.90 14.90 -1.69
CA GLU A 116 -3.84 15.66 -0.99
C GLU A 116 -4.19 15.91 0.48
N THR A 117 -4.70 14.85 1.15
CA THR A 117 -5.12 14.93 2.55
C THR A 117 -3.97 15.46 3.41
N ASN A 118 -4.21 16.56 4.11
CA ASN A 118 -3.17 17.33 4.79
C ASN A 118 -2.40 16.50 5.82
N GLY A 119 -1.10 16.38 5.62
CA GLY A 119 -0.17 15.62 6.47
C GLY A 119 -0.13 14.13 6.18
N PHE A 120 -0.98 13.61 5.29
CA PHE A 120 -1.07 12.18 4.97
C PHE A 120 0.24 11.65 4.37
N ASP A 121 0.78 12.30 3.35
CA ASP A 121 2.00 11.85 2.66
C ASP A 121 3.18 11.75 3.64
N ARG A 122 3.31 12.73 4.55
CA ARG A 122 4.35 12.73 5.58
C ARG A 122 4.18 11.58 6.57
N ALA A 123 2.95 11.34 7.03
CA ALA A 123 2.66 10.24 7.93
C ALA A 123 2.87 8.89 7.24
N LEU A 124 2.48 8.79 5.97
CA LEU A 124 2.67 7.57 5.17
C LEU A 124 4.15 7.25 4.97
N LEU A 125 4.99 8.24 4.66
CA LEU A 125 6.45 8.07 4.60
C LEU A 125 7.04 7.64 5.95
N ALA A 126 6.57 8.24 7.06
CA ALA A 126 7.00 7.83 8.40
C ALA A 126 6.61 6.37 8.68
N TYR A 127 5.40 5.95 8.31
CA TYR A 127 4.94 4.57 8.42
C TYR A 127 5.80 3.59 7.59
N MET A 128 6.16 3.98 6.38
CA MET A 128 7.05 3.20 5.51
C MET A 128 8.45 3.03 6.13
N HIS A 129 8.95 4.01 6.85
CA HIS A 129 10.25 3.93 7.53
C HIS A 129 10.27 3.03 8.77
N VAL A 130 9.11 2.64 9.32
CA VAL A 130 9.05 1.74 10.49
C VAL A 130 9.58 0.35 10.16
N SER A 131 9.25 -0.17 8.98
CA SER A 131 9.73 -1.49 8.54
C SER A 131 9.73 -1.62 7.02
N GLU A 132 10.58 -2.50 6.51
CA GLU A 132 10.60 -2.86 5.08
C GLU A 132 9.26 -3.43 4.61
N ASP A 133 8.60 -4.25 5.43
CA ASP A 133 7.27 -4.81 5.12
C ASP A 133 6.22 -3.71 4.92
N ASN A 134 6.27 -2.66 5.75
CA ASN A 134 5.37 -1.52 5.61
C ASN A 134 5.65 -0.75 4.32
N ALA A 135 6.93 -0.49 4.02
CA ALA A 135 7.33 0.23 2.82
C ALA A 135 6.90 -0.51 1.55
N GLN A 136 7.15 -1.81 1.48
CA GLN A 136 6.74 -2.64 0.36
C GLN A 136 5.22 -2.71 0.24
N HIS A 137 4.50 -2.88 1.35
CA HIS A 137 3.04 -2.91 1.34
C HIS A 137 2.45 -1.63 0.77
N ILE A 138 2.90 -0.47 1.26
CA ILE A 138 2.36 0.82 0.83
C ILE A 138 2.64 1.08 -0.65
N ILE A 139 3.88 0.92 -1.11
CA ILE A 139 4.19 1.22 -2.51
C ILE A 139 3.44 0.31 -3.48
N GLN A 140 3.20 -0.94 -3.10
CA GLN A 140 2.40 -1.85 -3.91
C GLN A 140 0.91 -1.54 -3.87
N SER A 141 0.38 -1.13 -2.72
CA SER A 141 -1.00 -0.67 -2.60
C SER A 141 -1.27 0.51 -3.54
N ILE A 142 -0.31 1.43 -3.62
CA ILE A 142 -0.36 2.55 -4.56
C ILE A 142 -0.32 2.05 -6.01
N ASP A 143 0.65 1.20 -6.36
CA ASP A 143 0.80 0.69 -7.73
C ASP A 143 -0.45 -0.04 -8.23
N LYS A 144 -1.14 -0.76 -7.35
CA LYS A 144 -2.39 -1.47 -7.68
C LYS A 144 -3.56 -0.55 -7.94
N SER A 145 -3.65 0.60 -7.26
CA SER A 145 -4.91 1.35 -7.17
C SER A 145 -4.87 2.78 -7.72
N TYR A 146 -3.68 3.39 -7.91
CA TYR A 146 -3.57 4.78 -8.33
C TYR A 146 -4.24 5.06 -9.70
N ARG A 147 -4.15 4.11 -10.64
CA ARG A 147 -4.76 4.27 -11.97
C ARG A 147 -6.28 4.30 -11.90
N ASP A 148 -6.87 3.48 -11.03
CA ASP A 148 -8.31 3.43 -10.83
C ASP A 148 -8.82 4.71 -10.19
N VAL A 149 -8.05 5.27 -9.24
CA VAL A 149 -8.37 6.55 -8.59
C VAL A 149 -8.25 7.72 -9.57
N CYS A 150 -7.18 7.77 -10.36
CA CYS A 150 -6.95 8.86 -11.33
C CYS A 150 -7.90 8.80 -12.52
N GLY A 151 -8.28 7.61 -12.97
CA GLY A 151 -9.14 7.39 -14.12
C GLY A 151 -8.58 8.08 -15.37
N ARG A 152 -9.39 8.97 -15.97
CA ARG A 152 -9.02 9.72 -17.19
C ARG A 152 -8.57 11.16 -16.91
N VAL A 153 -8.39 11.54 -15.67
CA VAL A 153 -8.04 12.90 -15.26
C VAL A 153 -6.52 13.05 -15.19
N PHE A 154 -5.91 13.69 -16.19
CA PHE A 154 -4.45 13.82 -16.28
C PHE A 154 -3.81 14.45 -15.03
N GLN A 155 -4.42 15.51 -14.46
CA GLN A 155 -3.88 16.18 -13.27
C GLN A 155 -3.93 15.32 -12.01
N ALA A 156 -4.80 14.33 -11.97
CA ALA A 156 -4.95 13.39 -10.86
C ALA A 156 -3.68 12.55 -10.59
N TYR A 157 -2.80 12.44 -11.59
CA TYR A 157 -1.54 11.70 -11.47
C TYR A 157 -0.42 12.49 -10.80
N ASP A 158 -0.52 13.81 -10.68
CA ASP A 158 0.54 14.67 -10.17
C ASP A 158 0.92 14.36 -8.70
N PRO A 159 -0.02 14.15 -7.75
CA PRO A 159 0.31 13.75 -6.38
C PRO A 159 1.08 12.42 -6.32
N PHE A 160 0.72 11.46 -7.16
CA PHE A 160 1.42 10.16 -7.21
C PHE A 160 2.83 10.28 -7.78
N ALA A 161 3.04 11.14 -8.78
CA ALA A 161 4.37 11.45 -9.29
C ALA A 161 5.25 12.07 -8.20
N GLN A 162 4.70 13.03 -7.45
CA GLN A 162 5.40 13.69 -6.35
C GLN A 162 5.76 12.69 -5.23
N PHE A 163 4.80 11.87 -4.82
CA PHE A 163 5.03 10.84 -3.79
C PHE A 163 6.09 9.84 -4.23
N SER A 164 5.99 9.31 -5.46
CA SER A 164 6.95 8.37 -6.04
C SER A 164 8.37 8.96 -6.12
N ALA A 165 8.49 10.21 -6.58
CA ALA A 165 9.77 10.90 -6.61
C ALA A 165 10.38 11.05 -5.21
N THR A 166 9.55 11.32 -4.20
CA THR A 166 9.99 11.41 -2.80
C THR A 166 10.49 10.05 -2.28
N VAL A 167 9.78 8.96 -2.60
CA VAL A 167 10.20 7.59 -2.22
C VAL A 167 11.52 7.21 -2.87
N ILE A 168 11.73 7.53 -4.16
CA ILE A 168 12.98 7.25 -4.86
C ILE A 168 14.16 8.00 -4.21
N GLY A 169 13.96 9.26 -3.83
CA GLY A 169 14.97 10.08 -3.17
C GLY A 169 15.24 9.74 -1.70
N ALA A 170 14.37 8.95 -1.06
CA ALA A 170 14.48 8.57 0.34
C ALA A 170 15.33 7.29 0.55
N THR A 171 15.54 6.93 1.83
CA THR A 171 16.34 5.76 2.21
C THR A 171 15.44 4.51 2.31
N PHE A 172 15.03 3.99 1.16
CA PHE A 172 14.28 2.73 1.05
C PHE A 172 15.08 1.68 0.28
N SER A 173 14.64 0.42 0.36
CA SER A 173 15.23 -0.68 -0.39
C SER A 173 15.10 -0.47 -1.90
N TYR A 174 15.94 -1.16 -2.66
CA TYR A 174 15.88 -1.15 -4.12
C TYR A 174 14.49 -1.54 -4.64
N LEU A 175 13.88 -2.58 -4.07
CA LEU A 175 12.56 -3.05 -4.50
C LEU A 175 11.46 -1.99 -4.35
N VAL A 176 11.46 -1.26 -3.23
CA VAL A 176 10.50 -0.17 -2.99
C VAL A 176 10.72 0.97 -4.00
N LYS A 177 11.98 1.34 -4.22
CA LYS A 177 12.35 2.38 -5.20
C LYS A 177 12.03 1.97 -6.64
N GLU A 178 12.24 0.72 -7.01
CA GLU A 178 11.92 0.18 -8.33
C GLU A 178 10.42 0.31 -8.65
N ILE A 179 9.55 -0.05 -7.70
CA ILE A 179 8.11 0.10 -7.88
C ILE A 179 7.73 1.59 -8.01
N ALA A 180 8.29 2.44 -7.16
CA ALA A 180 8.08 3.90 -7.24
C ALA A 180 8.58 4.48 -8.58
N ALA A 181 9.73 4.02 -9.09
CA ALA A 181 10.26 4.43 -10.38
C ALA A 181 9.35 3.99 -11.53
N ASN A 182 8.78 2.79 -11.48
CA ASN A 182 7.82 2.33 -12.47
C ASN A 182 6.53 3.16 -12.49
N ILE A 183 6.02 3.55 -11.31
CA ILE A 183 4.88 4.48 -11.21
C ILE A 183 5.23 5.83 -11.83
N LEU A 184 6.35 6.43 -11.43
CA LEU A 184 6.80 7.72 -11.93
C LEU A 184 7.05 7.69 -13.44
N ARG A 185 7.68 6.63 -13.96
CA ARG A 185 7.91 6.41 -15.39
C ARG A 185 6.59 6.36 -16.17
N PHE A 186 5.62 5.58 -15.70
CA PHE A 186 4.31 5.51 -16.34
C PHE A 186 3.64 6.88 -16.40
N ILE A 187 3.68 7.64 -15.32
CA ILE A 187 3.09 8.99 -15.27
C ILE A 187 3.84 9.95 -16.22
N ALA A 188 5.16 9.87 -16.27
CA ALA A 188 5.98 10.75 -17.12
C ALA A 188 5.75 10.51 -18.62
N TRP A 189 5.72 9.25 -19.06
CA TRP A 189 5.71 8.92 -20.50
C TRP A 189 4.38 8.39 -21.00
N ASP A 190 3.72 7.48 -20.30
CA ASP A 190 2.46 6.90 -20.78
C ASP A 190 1.28 7.84 -20.56
N VAL A 191 1.24 8.56 -19.43
CA VAL A 191 0.28 9.64 -19.17
C VAL A 191 0.74 10.96 -19.76
N ASN A 192 2.03 11.10 -20.09
CA ASN A 192 2.66 12.30 -20.66
C ASN A 192 2.55 13.54 -19.76
N ARG A 193 2.91 13.40 -18.46
CA ARG A 193 2.90 14.51 -17.50
C ARG A 193 4.27 15.22 -17.45
N TYR A 194 4.34 16.46 -17.89
CA TYR A 194 5.57 17.28 -17.86
C TYR A 194 6.13 17.50 -16.45
N CYS A 195 5.28 17.58 -15.41
CA CYS A 195 5.75 17.68 -14.04
C CYS A 195 6.53 16.42 -13.64
N ALA A 196 6.04 15.23 -13.99
CA ALA A 196 6.70 13.95 -13.72
C ALA A 196 8.00 13.82 -14.52
N GLN A 197 8.05 14.25 -15.79
CA GLN A 197 9.27 14.26 -16.62
C GLN A 197 10.36 15.11 -15.96
N ARG A 198 10.02 16.30 -15.45
CA ARG A 198 10.98 17.16 -14.73
C ARG A 198 11.45 16.53 -13.41
N MET A 199 10.60 15.77 -12.72
CA MET A 199 11.01 15.04 -11.53
C MET A 199 12.03 13.93 -11.86
N VAL A 200 11.82 13.19 -12.95
CA VAL A 200 12.80 12.21 -13.45
C VAL A 200 14.13 12.88 -13.78
N ASP A 201 14.12 13.97 -14.55
CA ASP A 201 15.34 14.72 -14.88
C ASP A 201 16.09 15.19 -13.62
N GLY A 202 15.33 15.64 -12.61
CA GLY A 202 15.89 16.04 -11.31
C GLY A 202 16.52 14.90 -10.54
N LEU A 203 15.87 13.74 -10.51
CA LEU A 203 16.39 12.53 -9.86
C LEU A 203 17.69 12.03 -10.54
N ILE A 204 17.69 11.93 -11.86
CA ILE A 204 18.89 11.54 -12.64
C ILE A 204 20.03 12.53 -12.36
N SER A 205 19.74 13.82 -12.37
CA SER A 205 20.74 14.86 -12.10
C SER A 205 21.29 14.83 -10.67
N SER A 206 20.51 14.30 -9.72
CA SER A 206 20.94 14.12 -8.32
C SER A 206 21.77 12.86 -8.08
N GLY A 207 21.93 12.00 -9.10
CA GLY A 207 22.71 10.76 -9.03
C GLY A 207 21.99 9.63 -8.33
N ILE A 208 20.75 9.33 -8.74
CA ILE A 208 20.07 8.11 -8.31
C ILE A 208 20.86 6.86 -8.71
N GLU A 209 20.53 5.75 -8.07
CA GLU A 209 21.16 4.46 -8.41
C GLU A 209 20.97 4.17 -9.91
N PRO A 210 22.07 3.91 -10.68
CA PRO A 210 22.01 3.79 -12.15
C PRO A 210 21.00 2.75 -12.67
N ILE A 211 20.68 1.76 -11.84
CA ILE A 211 19.71 0.71 -12.20
C ILE A 211 18.26 1.20 -12.17
N LEU A 212 18.00 2.40 -11.63
CA LEU A 212 16.68 3.03 -11.59
C LEU A 212 16.48 4.06 -12.72
N GLU A 213 17.54 4.37 -13.48
CA GLU A 213 17.48 5.22 -14.68
C GLU A 213 16.78 4.48 -15.84
#